data_f91b74d2c266a5302a24d76593bbdd0a
#
_entry.id   f91b74d2c266a5302a24d76593bbdd0a
#
_cell.length_a   1.000
_cell.length_b   1.000
_cell.length_c   1.000
_cell.angle_alpha   90.00
_cell.angle_beta   90.00
_cell.angle_gamma   90.00
#
_symmetry.space_group_name_H-M   'P 1'
#
loop_
_entity.id
_entity.type
_entity.pdbx_description
1 polymer ?
#
loop_
_entity_poly.entity_id
_entity_poly.type
_entity_poly.pdbx_seq_one_letter_code
_entity_poly.pdbx_strand_id
1 'polypeptide(L)'
;MEKVLTRNIGLEQKPTDLKAYEANGGYQGLRKAMAEMSPKDCQDVISASNLRGRGGAGFPTGMKWSFVPAADKSTPGHRYLVCNADEMEPGTFKDRLLMECDPHQLIEGMILAAYTIGADISYIFIRGEYIVAIQRLRDALAECYSAGLLGDNILGSGYSLH
;
A
#
# COMPACT_ATOMS: atom_id res chain seq x y z
N MET A 1 -13.74 15.82 -13.65
CA MET A 1 -12.91 15.62 -12.44
C MET A 1 -12.27 14.26 -12.55
N GLU A 2 -10.97 14.19 -12.46
CA GLU A 2 -10.22 12.92 -12.53
C GLU A 2 -10.47 12.08 -11.28
N LYS A 3 -10.80 10.80 -11.45
CA LYS A 3 -11.06 9.87 -10.34
C LYS A 3 -9.77 9.12 -9.97
N VAL A 4 -8.83 9.77 -9.28
CA VAL A 4 -7.52 9.18 -8.97
C VAL A 4 -7.64 7.93 -8.09
N LEU A 5 -8.37 8.03 -6.97
CA LEU A 5 -8.48 6.91 -6.01
C LEU A 5 -9.52 5.86 -6.39
N THR A 6 -10.48 6.19 -7.21
CA THR A 6 -11.60 5.29 -7.53
C THR A 6 -11.69 4.98 -9.03
N ARG A 7 -10.60 5.16 -9.77
CA ARG A 7 -10.58 4.95 -11.23
C ARG A 7 -10.90 3.51 -11.63
N ASN A 8 -10.50 2.55 -10.81
CA ASN A 8 -10.73 1.12 -11.05
C ASN A 8 -12.09 0.64 -10.52
N ILE A 9 -12.82 1.49 -9.78
CA ILE A 9 -14.09 1.12 -9.18
C ILE A 9 -15.22 1.42 -10.15
N GLY A 10 -15.82 0.37 -10.73
CA GLY A 10 -17.00 0.45 -11.58
C GLY A 10 -18.31 0.63 -10.80
N LEU A 11 -19.41 0.91 -11.51
CA LEU A 11 -20.75 1.04 -10.91
C LEU A 11 -21.21 -0.23 -10.19
N GLU A 12 -20.74 -1.39 -10.63
CA GLU A 12 -21.10 -2.69 -10.05
C GLU A 12 -20.31 -3.01 -8.76
N GLN A 13 -19.31 -2.17 -8.41
CA GLN A 13 -18.46 -2.33 -7.23
C GLN A 13 -17.88 -3.76 -7.09
N LYS A 14 -17.55 -4.37 -8.22
CA LYS A 14 -16.84 -5.66 -8.22
C LYS A 14 -15.39 -5.46 -7.83
N PRO A 15 -14.79 -6.41 -7.10
CA PRO A 15 -13.39 -6.33 -6.74
C PRO A 15 -12.51 -6.41 -7.99
N THR A 16 -11.47 -5.60 -8.01
CA THR A 16 -10.40 -5.66 -9.01
C THR A 16 -9.43 -6.76 -8.61
N ASP A 17 -9.29 -7.81 -9.42
CA ASP A 17 -8.26 -8.83 -9.24
C ASP A 17 -6.88 -8.34 -9.74
N LEU A 18 -5.82 -9.10 -9.47
CA LEU A 18 -4.46 -8.75 -9.86
C LEU A 18 -4.35 -8.45 -11.36
N LYS A 19 -4.93 -9.30 -12.20
CA LYS A 19 -4.85 -9.18 -13.65
C LYS A 19 -5.53 -7.90 -14.16
N ALA A 20 -6.71 -7.60 -13.66
CA ALA A 20 -7.43 -6.37 -14.01
C ALA A 20 -6.70 -5.13 -13.49
N TYR A 21 -6.12 -5.18 -12.29
CA TYR A 21 -5.35 -4.10 -11.72
C TYR A 21 -4.10 -3.80 -12.55
N GLU A 22 -3.32 -4.81 -12.94
CA GLU A 22 -2.15 -4.67 -13.80
C GLU A 22 -2.51 -4.15 -15.20
N ALA A 23 -3.61 -4.63 -15.79
CA ALA A 23 -4.11 -4.15 -17.10
C ALA A 23 -4.45 -2.65 -17.07
N ASN A 24 -4.85 -2.11 -15.91
CA ASN A 24 -5.11 -0.70 -15.70
C ASN A 24 -3.87 0.11 -15.23
N GLY A 25 -2.68 -0.46 -15.35
CA GLY A 25 -1.42 0.19 -14.99
C GLY A 25 -1.03 0.03 -13.52
N GLY A 26 -1.68 -0.88 -12.80
CA GLY A 26 -1.29 -1.23 -11.43
C GLY A 26 0.09 -1.88 -11.37
N TYR A 27 0.74 -1.75 -10.23
CA TYR A 27 2.10 -2.21 -9.93
C TYR A 27 3.23 -1.67 -10.83
N GLN A 28 2.94 -0.77 -11.77
CA GLN A 28 3.99 -0.11 -12.57
C GLN A 28 4.85 0.79 -11.71
N GLY A 29 4.24 1.52 -10.77
CA GLY A 29 4.96 2.33 -9.79
C GLY A 29 5.89 1.51 -8.92
N LEU A 30 5.40 0.37 -8.42
CA LEU A 30 6.21 -0.57 -7.64
C LEU A 30 7.37 -1.15 -8.46
N ARG A 31 7.12 -1.63 -9.67
CA ARG A 31 8.16 -2.17 -10.57
C ARG A 31 9.26 -1.14 -10.85
N LYS A 32 8.88 0.09 -11.13
CA LYS A 32 9.83 1.20 -11.31
C LYS A 32 10.64 1.47 -10.04
N ALA A 33 9.98 1.55 -8.88
CA ALA A 33 10.66 1.79 -7.61
C ALA A 33 11.70 0.70 -7.31
N MET A 34 11.32 -0.58 -7.46
CA MET A 34 12.22 -1.70 -7.18
C MET A 34 13.40 -1.80 -8.15
N ALA A 35 13.23 -1.40 -9.41
CA ALA A 35 14.26 -1.52 -10.45
C ALA A 35 15.21 -0.32 -10.50
N GLU A 36 14.73 0.89 -10.21
CA GLU A 36 15.41 2.13 -10.60
C GLU A 36 15.63 3.12 -9.46
N MET A 37 14.96 2.93 -8.30
CA MET A 37 14.91 3.96 -7.27
C MET A 37 15.41 3.46 -5.92
N SER A 38 16.15 4.31 -5.22
CA SER A 38 16.44 4.09 -3.80
C SER A 38 15.22 4.45 -2.92
N PRO A 39 15.18 3.99 -1.65
CA PRO A 39 14.17 4.46 -0.70
C PRO A 39 14.09 5.98 -0.57
N LYS A 40 15.23 6.66 -0.68
CA LYS A 40 15.29 8.12 -0.63
C LYS A 40 14.65 8.76 -1.85
N ASP A 41 14.88 8.22 -3.06
CA ASP A 41 14.26 8.72 -4.29
C ASP A 41 12.73 8.57 -4.22
N CYS A 42 12.25 7.43 -3.71
CA CYS A 42 10.81 7.21 -3.48
C CYS A 42 10.22 8.25 -2.54
N GLN A 43 10.91 8.54 -1.42
CA GLN A 43 10.49 9.57 -0.47
C GLN A 43 10.43 10.96 -1.12
N ASP A 44 11.40 11.31 -1.96
CA ASP A 44 11.47 12.61 -2.62
C ASP A 44 10.33 12.77 -3.63
N VAL A 45 10.00 11.73 -4.40
CA VAL A 45 8.84 11.72 -5.32
C VAL A 45 7.54 11.93 -4.54
N ILE A 46 7.33 11.20 -3.44
CA ILE A 46 6.14 11.36 -2.60
C ILE A 46 6.07 12.76 -1.98
N SER A 47 7.20 13.31 -1.55
CA SER A 47 7.26 14.67 -1.01
C SER A 47 6.88 15.71 -2.07
N ALA A 48 7.44 15.59 -3.28
CA ALA A 48 7.17 16.48 -4.39
C ALA A 48 5.71 16.40 -4.89
N SER A 49 5.05 15.24 -4.75
CA SER A 49 3.66 15.05 -5.14
C SER A 49 2.65 15.77 -4.23
N ASN A 50 3.09 16.27 -3.07
CA ASN A 50 2.24 16.83 -2.03
C ASN A 50 1.13 15.89 -1.55
N LEU A 51 1.30 14.58 -1.66
CA LEU A 51 0.36 13.60 -1.15
C LEU A 51 0.10 13.81 0.34
N ARG A 52 -1.17 13.84 0.73
CA ARG A 52 -1.59 14.06 2.11
C ARG A 52 -2.39 12.88 2.65
N GLY A 53 -2.25 12.63 3.95
CA GLY A 53 -3.05 11.66 4.67
C GLY A 53 -4.55 11.95 4.57
N ARG A 54 -5.37 10.91 4.56
CA ARG A 54 -6.84 10.98 4.48
C ARG A 54 -7.54 10.51 5.76
N GLY A 55 -6.79 10.39 6.86
CA GLY A 55 -7.34 10.04 8.17
C GLY A 55 -7.84 11.22 9.01
N GLY A 56 -7.98 12.41 8.42
CA GLY A 56 -8.52 13.62 9.07
C GLY A 56 -7.54 14.79 9.08
N ALA A 57 -6.33 14.63 9.59
CA ALA A 57 -5.36 15.72 9.77
C ALA A 57 -4.74 16.27 8.46
N GLY A 58 -4.82 15.54 7.36
CA GLY A 58 -4.24 15.98 6.08
C GLY A 58 -2.72 16.16 6.12
N PHE A 59 -2.02 15.42 6.98
CA PHE A 59 -0.58 15.56 7.16
C PHE A 59 0.19 15.16 5.88
N PRO A 60 1.25 15.89 5.46
CA PRO A 60 2.03 15.57 4.29
C PRO A 60 2.72 14.19 4.43
N THR A 61 2.45 13.28 3.51
CA THR A 61 2.91 11.88 3.59
C THR A 61 4.43 11.78 3.54
N GLY A 62 5.09 12.47 2.59
CA GLY A 62 6.53 12.45 2.46
C GLY A 62 7.25 12.99 3.71
N MET A 63 6.70 14.05 4.33
CA MET A 63 7.22 14.57 5.60
C MET A 63 7.04 13.55 6.73
N LYS A 64 5.90 12.86 6.81
CA LYS A 64 5.68 11.81 7.82
C LYS A 64 6.73 10.70 7.68
N TRP A 65 7.01 10.26 6.47
CA TRP A 65 8.00 9.22 6.22
C TRP A 65 9.43 9.68 6.55
N SER A 66 9.74 10.97 6.38
CA SER A 66 11.07 11.50 6.72
C SER A 66 11.39 11.48 8.23
N PHE A 67 10.39 11.33 9.08
CA PHE A 67 10.60 11.20 10.54
C PHE A 67 11.03 9.77 10.93
N VAL A 68 10.89 8.80 10.04
CA VAL A 68 11.39 7.45 10.30
C VAL A 68 12.90 7.44 10.07
N PRO A 69 13.71 7.07 11.08
CA PRO A 69 15.17 7.00 10.92
C PRO A 69 15.53 6.07 9.76
N ALA A 70 16.61 6.37 9.06
CA ALA A 70 17.13 5.49 8.02
C ALA A 70 17.29 4.05 8.55
N ALA A 71 17.01 3.06 7.69
CA ALA A 71 17.19 1.67 8.07
C ALA A 71 18.69 1.41 8.32
N ASP A 72 19.02 1.02 9.54
CA ASP A 72 20.37 0.62 9.93
C ASP A 72 20.40 -0.91 10.05
N LYS A 73 21.13 -1.55 9.12
CA LYS A 73 21.32 -3.00 9.10
C LYS A 73 22.07 -3.55 10.32
N SER A 74 22.74 -2.66 11.07
CA SER A 74 23.43 -3.04 12.31
C SER A 74 22.50 -3.13 13.53
N THR A 75 21.30 -2.54 13.44
CA THR A 75 20.30 -2.59 14.50
C THR A 75 19.48 -3.88 14.39
N PRO A 76 19.57 -4.81 15.36
CA PRO A 76 18.78 -6.03 15.35
C PRO A 76 17.29 -5.74 15.48
N GLY A 77 16.46 -6.52 14.78
CA GLY A 77 15.01 -6.51 14.91
C GLY A 77 14.31 -6.15 13.62
N HIS A 78 13.00 -6.29 13.64
CA HIS A 78 12.13 -5.97 12.52
C HIS A 78 11.64 -4.53 12.59
N ARG A 79 11.47 -3.93 11.42
CA ARG A 79 10.77 -2.66 11.28
C ARG A 79 9.38 -2.94 10.71
N TYR A 80 8.39 -2.36 11.36
CA TYR A 80 6.99 -2.62 11.05
C TYR A 80 6.33 -1.43 10.36
N LEU A 81 5.49 -1.73 9.35
CA LEU A 81 4.50 -0.81 8.82
C LEU A 81 3.11 -1.27 9.27
N VAL A 82 2.35 -0.40 9.90
CA VAL A 82 0.95 -0.67 10.24
C VAL A 82 0.04 0.23 9.41
N CYS A 83 -0.75 -0.38 8.54
CA CYS A 83 -1.82 0.30 7.83
C CYS A 83 -3.06 0.33 8.73
N ASN A 84 -3.40 1.52 9.23
CA ASN A 84 -4.64 1.70 9.97
C ASN A 84 -5.82 1.73 8.99
N ALA A 85 -6.54 0.61 8.92
CA ALA A 85 -7.77 0.42 8.15
C ALA A 85 -9.00 0.29 9.07
N ASP A 86 -8.89 0.79 10.30
CA ASP A 86 -9.99 0.83 11.28
C ASP A 86 -10.82 2.11 11.07
N GLU A 87 -11.90 1.98 10.30
CA GLU A 87 -12.78 3.09 9.92
C GLU A 87 -14.03 3.08 10.79
N MET A 88 -13.99 3.81 11.92
CA MET A 88 -15.03 3.79 12.95
C MET A 88 -15.95 5.01 12.98
N GLU A 89 -15.60 6.11 12.32
CA GLU A 89 -16.42 7.31 12.36
C GLU A 89 -17.78 7.07 11.68
N PRO A 90 -18.90 7.43 12.37
CA PRO A 90 -20.23 7.24 11.84
C PRO A 90 -20.40 7.91 10.46
N GLY A 91 -20.97 7.17 9.50
CA GLY A 91 -21.19 7.65 8.13
C GLY A 91 -19.95 7.63 7.23
N THR A 92 -18.78 7.22 7.72
CA THR A 92 -17.55 7.08 6.92
C THR A 92 -17.48 5.69 6.27
N PHE A 93 -17.17 5.63 4.99
CA PHE A 93 -17.08 4.40 4.21
C PHE A 93 -16.02 4.46 3.09
N LYS A 94 -15.14 5.46 3.08
CA LYS A 94 -14.14 5.69 2.05
C LYS A 94 -13.09 4.59 1.99
N ASP A 95 -12.63 4.11 3.16
CA ASP A 95 -11.59 3.08 3.26
C ASP A 95 -12.17 1.71 2.97
N ARG A 96 -13.37 1.43 3.47
CA ARG A 96 -14.11 0.20 3.16
C ARG A 96 -14.31 0.02 1.67
N LEU A 97 -14.73 1.08 0.97
CA LEU A 97 -14.94 1.04 -0.48
C LEU A 97 -13.66 0.65 -1.24
N LEU A 98 -12.51 1.21 -0.85
CA LEU A 98 -11.22 0.88 -1.47
C LEU A 98 -10.81 -0.56 -1.18
N MET A 99 -10.94 -1.02 0.06
CA MET A 99 -10.57 -2.38 0.45
C MET A 99 -11.46 -3.45 -0.23
N GLU A 100 -12.75 -3.16 -0.42
CA GLU A 100 -13.69 -4.09 -1.05
C GLU A 100 -13.55 -4.12 -2.58
N CYS A 101 -13.24 -2.99 -3.21
CA CYS A 101 -13.30 -2.87 -4.67
C CYS A 101 -11.92 -2.76 -5.35
N ASP A 102 -10.91 -2.21 -4.68
CA ASP A 102 -9.55 -2.05 -5.25
C ASP A 102 -8.45 -2.37 -4.22
N PRO A 103 -8.44 -3.61 -3.67
CA PRO A 103 -7.49 -3.99 -2.63
C PRO A 103 -6.03 -3.92 -3.09
N HIS A 104 -5.75 -4.16 -4.37
CA HIS A 104 -4.40 -4.11 -4.92
C HIS A 104 -3.80 -2.70 -4.89
N GLN A 105 -4.61 -1.64 -5.05
CA GLN A 105 -4.12 -0.26 -4.91
C GLN A 105 -3.62 0.01 -3.49
N LEU A 106 -4.33 -0.49 -2.48
CA LEU A 106 -3.88 -0.39 -1.09
C LEU A 106 -2.58 -1.16 -0.86
N ILE A 107 -2.51 -2.41 -1.34
CA ILE A 107 -1.33 -3.28 -1.17
C ILE A 107 -0.11 -2.69 -1.86
N GLU A 108 -0.23 -2.21 -3.12
CA GLU A 108 0.87 -1.52 -3.81
C GLU A 108 1.38 -0.32 -3.01
N GLY A 109 0.46 0.51 -2.50
CA GLY A 109 0.81 1.65 -1.66
C GLY A 109 1.52 1.25 -0.37
N MET A 110 1.13 0.14 0.26
CA MET A 110 1.81 -0.39 1.45
C MET A 110 3.21 -0.91 1.13
N ILE A 111 3.40 -1.62 0.03
CA ILE A 111 4.73 -2.11 -0.38
C ILE A 111 5.68 -0.94 -0.64
N LEU A 112 5.22 0.09 -1.35
CA LEU A 112 6.00 1.30 -1.61
C LEU A 112 6.35 2.06 -0.33
N ALA A 113 5.40 2.18 0.60
CA ALA A 113 5.63 2.81 1.90
C ALA A 113 6.64 2.00 2.72
N ALA A 114 6.48 0.68 2.80
CA ALA A 114 7.37 -0.22 3.53
C ALA A 114 8.80 -0.15 2.97
N TYR A 115 8.96 -0.23 1.65
CA TYR A 115 10.25 -0.06 0.98
C TYR A 115 10.90 1.28 1.34
N THR A 116 10.14 2.36 1.24
CA THR A 116 10.65 3.72 1.49
C THR A 116 11.14 3.93 2.91
N ILE A 117 10.44 3.37 3.91
CA ILE A 117 10.82 3.50 5.32
C ILE A 117 11.70 2.35 5.82
N GLY A 118 11.98 1.35 4.96
CA GLY A 118 12.79 0.19 5.29
C GLY A 118 12.11 -0.78 6.25
N ALA A 119 10.79 -0.91 6.19
CA ALA A 119 10.05 -1.94 6.94
C ALA A 119 10.12 -3.28 6.22
N ASP A 120 10.16 -4.37 6.98
CA ASP A 120 10.23 -5.75 6.49
C ASP A 120 8.99 -6.58 6.86
N ILE A 121 8.16 -6.05 7.76
CA ILE A 121 6.88 -6.64 8.14
C ILE A 121 5.79 -5.58 8.07
N SER A 122 4.64 -5.93 7.48
CA SER A 122 3.48 -5.05 7.40
C SER A 122 2.22 -5.70 7.95
N TYR A 123 1.40 -4.90 8.63
CA TYR A 123 0.10 -5.30 9.13
C TYR A 123 -1.00 -4.39 8.61
N ILE A 124 -2.15 -4.97 8.28
CA ILE A 124 -3.39 -4.25 8.03
C ILE A 124 -4.26 -4.37 9.27
N PHE A 125 -4.41 -3.28 10.02
CA PHE A 125 -5.28 -3.22 11.18
C PHE A 125 -6.68 -2.80 10.73
N ILE A 126 -7.60 -3.78 10.67
CA ILE A 126 -8.95 -3.63 10.11
C ILE A 126 -10.01 -4.04 11.13
N ARG A 127 -11.17 -3.41 11.09
CA ARG A 127 -12.32 -3.78 11.92
C ARG A 127 -12.78 -5.20 11.66
N GLY A 128 -13.06 -5.94 12.73
CA GLY A 128 -13.58 -7.31 12.64
C GLY A 128 -14.92 -7.44 11.92
N GLU A 129 -15.73 -6.37 11.92
CA GLU A 129 -17.05 -6.32 11.26
C GLU A 129 -16.95 -6.18 9.73
N TYR A 130 -15.79 -5.81 9.19
CA TYR A 130 -15.58 -5.64 7.76
C TYR A 130 -15.25 -6.97 7.06
N ILE A 131 -16.12 -7.96 7.24
CA ILE A 131 -15.91 -9.35 6.78
C ILE A 131 -15.60 -9.42 5.29
N VAL A 132 -16.34 -8.66 4.45
CA VAL A 132 -16.12 -8.63 3.00
C VAL A 132 -14.74 -8.06 2.66
N ALA A 133 -14.39 -6.91 3.25
CA ALA A 133 -13.09 -6.28 3.03
C ALA A 133 -11.93 -7.19 3.47
N ILE A 134 -12.07 -7.87 4.62
CA ILE A 134 -11.09 -8.84 5.12
C ILE A 134 -10.87 -9.95 4.10
N GLN A 135 -11.95 -10.53 3.55
CA GLN A 135 -11.84 -11.59 2.55
C GLN A 135 -11.17 -11.08 1.28
N ARG A 136 -11.55 -9.90 0.77
CA ARG A 136 -10.96 -9.29 -0.43
C ARG A 136 -9.45 -9.03 -0.27
N LEU A 137 -9.07 -8.51 0.89
CA LEU A 137 -7.65 -8.29 1.20
C LEU A 137 -6.87 -9.60 1.29
N ARG A 138 -7.43 -10.65 1.90
CA ARG A 138 -6.79 -11.98 1.94
C ARG A 138 -6.58 -12.56 0.56
N ASP A 139 -7.61 -12.49 -0.30
CA ASP A 139 -7.52 -12.98 -1.69
C ASP A 139 -6.43 -12.20 -2.46
N ALA A 140 -6.43 -10.87 -2.39
CA ALA A 140 -5.45 -10.03 -3.05
C ALA A 140 -4.02 -10.23 -2.50
N LEU A 141 -3.85 -10.44 -1.20
CA LEU A 141 -2.55 -10.78 -0.61
C LEU A 141 -2.04 -12.14 -1.14
N ALA A 142 -2.92 -13.14 -1.23
CA ALA A 142 -2.55 -14.44 -1.80
C ALA A 142 -2.11 -14.32 -3.27
N GLU A 143 -2.79 -13.50 -4.08
CA GLU A 143 -2.39 -13.18 -5.45
C GLU A 143 -1.02 -12.49 -5.48
N CYS A 144 -0.78 -11.52 -4.59
CA CYS A 144 0.51 -10.82 -4.52
C CYS A 144 1.67 -11.75 -4.15
N TYR A 145 1.49 -12.63 -3.17
CA TYR A 145 2.50 -13.64 -2.82
C TYR A 145 2.77 -14.59 -3.99
N SER A 146 1.73 -15.07 -4.66
CA SER A 146 1.86 -15.96 -5.82
C SER A 146 2.56 -15.32 -7.01
N ALA A 147 2.42 -14.01 -7.17
CA ALA A 147 3.05 -13.22 -8.24
C ALA A 147 4.45 -12.67 -7.89
N GLY A 148 4.98 -12.95 -6.70
CA GLY A 148 6.28 -12.43 -6.24
C GLY A 148 6.28 -10.92 -5.99
N LEU A 149 5.11 -10.34 -5.73
CA LEU A 149 4.94 -8.94 -5.34
C LEU A 149 5.04 -8.75 -3.81
N LEU A 150 4.98 -9.85 -3.05
CA LEU A 150 5.18 -9.93 -1.61
C LEU A 150 6.02 -11.16 -1.27
N GLY A 151 6.61 -11.19 -0.08
CA GLY A 151 7.46 -12.26 0.41
C GLY A 151 8.94 -11.93 0.21
N ASP A 152 9.73 -12.97 -0.03
CA ASP A 152 11.17 -12.84 -0.19
C ASP A 152 11.53 -12.30 -1.57
N ASN A 153 12.55 -11.42 -1.61
CA ASN A 153 13.17 -10.93 -2.84
C ASN A 153 12.15 -10.42 -3.89
N ILE A 154 11.27 -9.50 -3.47
CA ILE A 154 10.21 -8.93 -4.30
C ILE A 154 10.78 -8.45 -5.65
N LEU A 155 10.21 -8.97 -6.75
CA LEU A 155 10.60 -8.63 -8.13
C LEU A 155 12.12 -8.76 -8.41
N GLY A 156 12.85 -9.56 -7.64
CA GLY A 156 14.30 -9.72 -7.79
C GLY A 156 15.13 -8.54 -7.25
N SER A 157 14.56 -7.63 -6.49
CA SER A 157 15.20 -6.41 -5.98
C SER A 157 16.13 -6.62 -4.78
N GLY A 158 16.09 -7.79 -4.14
CA GLY A 158 16.76 -8.04 -2.86
C GLY A 158 15.99 -7.53 -1.64
N TYR A 159 14.85 -6.89 -1.82
CA TYR A 159 13.96 -6.44 -0.76
C TYR A 159 12.89 -7.50 -0.46
N SER A 160 12.60 -7.70 0.83
CA SER A 160 11.59 -8.65 1.30
C SER A 160 10.57 -7.93 2.19
N LEU A 161 9.30 -8.31 2.08
CA LEU A 161 8.20 -7.77 2.89
C LEU A 161 7.15 -8.84 3.15
N HIS A 162 6.82 -9.03 4.42
CA HIS A 162 5.80 -9.95 4.89
C HIS A 162 4.66 -9.25 5.62
#